data_af1f9ad1b8d5f3337af4d0932df67faf
#
_entry.id   af1f9ad1b8d5f3337af4d0932df67faf
#
_cell.length_a   1.000
_cell.length_b   1.000
_cell.length_c   1.000
_cell.angle_alpha   90.00
_cell.angle_beta   90.00
_cell.angle_gamma   90.00
#
_symmetry.space_group_name_H-M   'P 1'
#
loop_
_entity.id
_entity.type
_entity.pdbx_description
1 polymer ?
#
loop_
_entity_poly.entity_id
_entity_poly.type
_entity_poly.pdbx_seq_one_letter_code
_entity_poly.pdbx_strand_id
1 'polypeptide(L)'
;VTAAGNGRAKVHDITQHSLEAVRKIKEAFNEIWHHELIAESRARIAAFARDAVQRVKDGTPPLSPVLLYEELVALFKDRVWRRSMALFLMGAMCGGCAGVALGLRLGARAAAGPHARALHTHHDQTVVLVEDAVTPAAGAGEVLIRVQAFSACCADRAALRGRGSALRALLGRPAVTVGRGFAGVVLDVGLGADALELGDEVWGCAAEWAPGAAAELLTVRSTLVSKRPRALAADAAASLPWAGAAALAALQRLQYDPENCKGKRVAVCGAGSGEGCVLVQLLSLWGASVAVLAPRHAALTLQDLGATEFVDVEGGHVSSWEPLEQHASRRGPWDAVLACSGAGTPPTPVENTAALLKSTAPRNAVVDLRPSPLLSDRLPAPLSLLFAASFYSFRVLRWMVGCGWHTDWLWSHASRAPGLETLARLVDEGHLRPVLDKVYLPQEFETALAHACSDEAIGTTVVRFP
;
A
#
# COMPACT_ATOMS: atom_id res chain seq x y z
N VAL A 1 32.83 -34.54 -5.99
CA VAL A 1 32.42 -34.87 -7.39
C VAL A 1 30.98 -35.43 -7.42
N THR A 2 30.40 -35.89 -6.32
CA THR A 2 29.06 -36.52 -6.28
C THR A 2 27.86 -35.54 -6.16
N ALA A 3 28.08 -34.31 -5.69
CA ALA A 3 26.98 -33.33 -5.53
C ALA A 3 26.55 -32.61 -6.85
N ALA A 4 27.49 -32.48 -7.79
CA ALA A 4 27.21 -31.82 -9.09
C ALA A 4 26.43 -32.73 -10.06
N GLY A 5 26.47 -34.03 -9.92
CA GLY A 5 25.74 -35.01 -10.72
C GLY A 5 24.23 -35.03 -10.40
N ASN A 6 23.88 -34.89 -9.13
CA ASN A 6 22.47 -34.91 -8.67
C ASN A 6 21.68 -33.63 -9.07
N GLY A 7 22.37 -32.50 -9.18
CA GLY A 7 21.72 -31.23 -9.64
C GLY A 7 21.37 -31.26 -11.11
N ARG A 8 22.23 -31.82 -11.98
CA ARG A 8 21.96 -31.92 -13.42
C ARG A 8 20.85 -32.93 -13.76
N ALA A 9 20.78 -34.06 -13.05
CA ALA A 9 19.71 -35.04 -13.22
C ALA A 9 18.33 -34.47 -12.81
N LYS A 10 18.28 -33.72 -11.70
CA LYS A 10 17.05 -33.06 -11.25
C LYS A 10 16.57 -31.95 -12.19
N VAL A 11 17.46 -31.17 -12.77
CA VAL A 11 17.13 -30.14 -13.77
C VAL A 11 16.65 -30.77 -15.07
N HIS A 12 17.26 -31.88 -15.49
CA HIS A 12 16.83 -32.61 -16.69
C HIS A 12 15.44 -33.24 -16.53
N ASP A 13 15.13 -33.76 -15.33
CA ASP A 13 13.83 -34.35 -15.02
C ASP A 13 12.73 -33.28 -14.96
N ILE A 14 13.00 -32.10 -14.36
CA ILE A 14 12.06 -30.97 -14.34
C ILE A 14 11.81 -30.43 -15.75
N THR A 15 12.82 -30.37 -16.63
CA THR A 15 12.66 -29.94 -18.01
C THR A 15 11.88 -30.93 -18.85
N GLN A 16 12.07 -32.25 -18.66
CA GLN A 16 11.27 -33.27 -19.34
C GLN A 16 9.79 -33.22 -18.91
N HIS A 17 9.51 -33.16 -17.61
CA HIS A 17 8.14 -33.03 -17.12
C HIS A 17 7.45 -31.74 -17.58
N SER A 18 8.17 -30.62 -17.69
CA SER A 18 7.61 -29.38 -18.22
C SER A 18 7.31 -29.47 -19.72
N LEU A 19 8.16 -30.14 -20.51
CA LEU A 19 7.93 -30.39 -21.93
C LEU A 19 6.75 -31.33 -22.17
N GLU A 20 6.59 -32.39 -21.36
CA GLU A 20 5.43 -33.26 -21.44
C GLU A 20 4.13 -32.56 -21.06
N ALA A 21 4.17 -31.69 -20.04
CA ALA A 21 3.01 -30.88 -19.67
C ALA A 21 2.61 -29.91 -20.79
N VAL A 22 3.58 -29.24 -21.43
CA VAL A 22 3.34 -28.36 -22.59
C VAL A 22 2.78 -29.15 -23.76
N ARG A 23 3.29 -30.37 -24.01
CA ARG A 23 2.77 -31.25 -25.06
C ARG A 23 1.32 -31.64 -24.81
N LYS A 24 0.99 -32.10 -23.61
CA LYS A 24 -0.39 -32.44 -23.22
C LYS A 24 -1.35 -31.24 -23.30
N ILE A 25 -0.90 -30.04 -22.92
CA ILE A 25 -1.67 -28.80 -23.06
C ILE A 25 -1.89 -28.48 -24.56
N LYS A 26 -0.88 -28.66 -25.39
CA LYS A 26 -0.99 -28.45 -26.84
C LYS A 26 -1.93 -29.45 -27.49
N GLU A 27 -1.88 -30.71 -27.11
CA GLU A 27 -2.77 -31.77 -27.61
C GLU A 27 -4.22 -31.50 -27.18
N ALA A 28 -4.46 -31.19 -25.89
CA ALA A 28 -5.79 -30.83 -25.39
C ALA A 28 -6.32 -29.54 -26.04
N PHE A 29 -5.46 -28.52 -26.26
CA PHE A 29 -5.84 -27.31 -26.97
C PHE A 29 -6.23 -27.60 -28.42
N ASN A 30 -5.48 -28.47 -29.09
CA ASN A 30 -5.74 -28.87 -30.50
C ASN A 30 -7.05 -29.64 -30.61
N GLU A 31 -7.34 -30.51 -29.65
CA GLU A 31 -8.60 -31.28 -29.56
C GLU A 31 -9.79 -30.35 -29.33
N ILE A 32 -9.68 -29.42 -28.39
CA ILE A 32 -10.69 -28.37 -28.12
C ILE A 32 -10.86 -27.45 -29.34
N TRP A 33 -9.76 -27.06 -29.99
CA TRP A 33 -9.77 -26.17 -31.16
C TRP A 33 -10.46 -26.75 -32.37
N HIS A 34 -10.42 -28.09 -32.56
CA HIS A 34 -11.06 -28.82 -33.65
C HIS A 34 -12.43 -29.38 -33.28
N HIS A 35 -12.89 -29.15 -32.04
CA HIS A 35 -14.23 -29.58 -31.64
C HIS A 35 -15.31 -28.90 -32.53
N GLU A 36 -16.31 -29.66 -33.00
CA GLU A 36 -17.34 -29.19 -33.92
C GLU A 36 -17.99 -27.86 -33.54
N LEU A 37 -18.31 -27.69 -32.27
CA LEU A 37 -18.92 -26.44 -31.73
C LEU A 37 -18.02 -25.22 -31.89
N ILE A 38 -16.71 -25.39 -31.75
CA ILE A 38 -15.74 -24.30 -31.91
C ILE A 38 -15.46 -24.04 -33.38
N ALA A 39 -15.41 -25.11 -34.20
CA ALA A 39 -15.25 -25.01 -35.66
C ALA A 39 -16.42 -24.24 -36.29
N GLU A 40 -17.66 -24.53 -35.85
CA GLU A 40 -18.85 -23.81 -36.34
C GLU A 40 -18.85 -22.34 -35.90
N SER A 41 -18.50 -22.05 -34.62
CA SER A 41 -18.39 -20.69 -34.11
C SER A 41 -17.31 -19.88 -34.86
N ARG A 42 -16.16 -20.50 -35.16
CA ARG A 42 -15.09 -19.88 -35.97
C ARG A 42 -15.53 -19.59 -37.39
N ALA A 43 -16.25 -20.52 -38.03
CA ALA A 43 -16.78 -20.34 -39.37
C ALA A 43 -17.75 -19.16 -39.43
N ARG A 44 -18.63 -19.02 -38.45
CA ARG A 44 -19.57 -17.88 -38.33
C ARG A 44 -18.84 -16.53 -38.13
N ILE A 45 -17.85 -16.48 -37.22
CA ILE A 45 -17.03 -15.27 -36.98
C ILE A 45 -16.23 -14.90 -38.25
N ALA A 46 -15.65 -15.90 -38.93
CA ALA A 46 -14.91 -15.67 -40.15
C ALA A 46 -15.82 -15.24 -41.35
N ALA A 47 -17.06 -15.71 -41.40
CA ALA A 47 -18.06 -15.25 -42.34
C ALA A 47 -18.45 -13.79 -42.09
N PHE A 48 -18.74 -13.44 -40.80
CA PHE A 48 -19.04 -12.06 -40.39
C PHE A 48 -17.88 -11.10 -40.69
N ALA A 49 -16.65 -11.48 -40.37
CA ALA A 49 -15.47 -10.66 -40.67
C ALA A 49 -15.27 -10.46 -42.19
N ARG A 50 -15.50 -11.50 -42.97
CA ARG A 50 -15.44 -11.40 -44.44
C ARG A 50 -16.52 -10.48 -45.01
N ASP A 51 -17.75 -10.59 -44.54
CA ASP A 51 -18.85 -9.72 -44.93
C ASP A 51 -18.59 -8.24 -44.54
N ALA A 52 -18.07 -7.99 -43.34
CA ALA A 52 -17.67 -6.66 -42.89
C ALA A 52 -16.55 -6.07 -43.78
N VAL A 53 -15.53 -6.84 -44.13
CA VAL A 53 -14.44 -6.42 -45.01
C VAL A 53 -14.95 -6.18 -46.45
N GLN A 54 -15.88 -7.00 -46.92
CA GLN A 54 -16.49 -6.85 -48.25
C GLN A 54 -17.27 -5.54 -48.33
N ARG A 55 -18.12 -5.25 -47.33
CA ARG A 55 -18.90 -4.01 -47.26
C ARG A 55 -18.01 -2.76 -47.25
N VAL A 56 -16.87 -2.81 -46.53
CA VAL A 56 -15.88 -1.72 -46.54
C VAL A 56 -15.27 -1.53 -47.93
N LYS A 57 -14.99 -2.64 -48.66
CA LYS A 57 -14.48 -2.59 -50.04
C LYS A 57 -15.49 -2.07 -51.05
N ASP A 58 -16.77 -2.37 -50.84
CA ASP A 58 -17.87 -1.96 -51.72
C ASP A 58 -18.34 -0.50 -51.47
N GLY A 59 -17.62 0.24 -50.60
CA GLY A 59 -17.90 1.66 -50.33
C GLY A 59 -19.24 1.91 -49.66
N THR A 60 -19.89 0.90 -49.08
CA THR A 60 -21.12 1.08 -48.30
C THR A 60 -20.80 1.72 -46.97
N PRO A 61 -21.67 2.60 -46.44
CA PRO A 61 -21.39 3.30 -45.16
C PRO A 61 -21.14 2.27 -44.05
N PRO A 62 -20.21 2.59 -43.10
CA PRO A 62 -19.93 1.69 -42.00
C PRO A 62 -21.22 1.37 -41.26
N LEU A 63 -21.35 0.09 -40.83
CA LEU A 63 -22.49 -0.43 -40.10
C LEU A 63 -22.98 0.59 -39.06
N SER A 64 -24.24 1.00 -39.16
CA SER A 64 -24.79 1.91 -38.16
C SER A 64 -24.69 1.23 -36.82
N PRO A 65 -24.41 1.97 -35.72
CA PRO A 65 -24.32 1.40 -34.37
C PRO A 65 -25.58 0.59 -33.98
N VAL A 66 -26.73 0.93 -34.57
CA VAL A 66 -28.01 0.25 -34.33
C VAL A 66 -28.04 -1.13 -34.97
N LEU A 67 -27.59 -1.29 -36.22
CA LEU A 67 -27.52 -2.60 -36.90
C LEU A 67 -26.50 -3.53 -36.23
N LEU A 68 -25.36 -2.97 -35.76
CA LEU A 68 -24.37 -3.73 -35.02
C LEU A 68 -24.94 -4.21 -33.67
N TYR A 69 -25.74 -3.38 -33.02
CA TYR A 69 -26.43 -3.73 -31.79
C TYR A 69 -27.49 -4.83 -32.00
N GLU A 70 -28.30 -4.73 -33.06
CA GLU A 70 -29.33 -5.72 -33.38
C GLU A 70 -28.69 -7.09 -33.72
N GLU A 71 -27.62 -7.12 -34.51
CA GLU A 71 -26.87 -8.37 -34.81
C GLU A 71 -26.21 -8.94 -33.55
N LEU A 72 -25.62 -8.13 -32.71
CA LEU A 72 -25.09 -8.56 -31.40
C LEU A 72 -26.19 -9.16 -30.53
N VAL A 73 -27.35 -8.50 -30.42
CA VAL A 73 -28.49 -9.02 -29.65
C VAL A 73 -29.02 -10.34 -30.22
N ALA A 74 -29.04 -10.48 -31.55
CA ALA A 74 -29.42 -11.73 -32.21
C ALA A 74 -28.44 -12.88 -31.89
N LEU A 75 -27.13 -12.60 -31.94
CA LEU A 75 -26.09 -13.56 -31.53
C LEU A 75 -26.23 -13.96 -30.06
N PHE A 76 -26.54 -13.01 -29.17
CA PHE A 76 -26.74 -13.30 -27.74
C PHE A 76 -28.05 -14.05 -27.45
N LYS A 77 -29.01 -14.07 -28.35
CA LYS A 77 -30.23 -14.91 -28.23
C LYS A 77 -29.98 -16.38 -28.59
N ASP A 78 -28.98 -16.68 -29.40
CA ASP A 78 -28.62 -18.04 -29.78
C ASP A 78 -28.02 -18.80 -28.58
N ARG A 79 -28.65 -19.94 -28.20
CA ARG A 79 -28.19 -20.79 -27.08
C ARG A 79 -26.81 -21.39 -27.32
N VAL A 80 -26.49 -21.74 -28.55
CA VAL A 80 -25.21 -22.34 -28.92
C VAL A 80 -24.11 -21.29 -28.76
N TRP A 81 -24.34 -20.09 -29.28
CA TRP A 81 -23.40 -19.00 -29.20
C TRP A 81 -23.15 -18.55 -27.75
N ARG A 82 -24.17 -18.45 -26.92
CA ARG A 82 -24.02 -18.13 -25.48
C ARG A 82 -23.18 -19.18 -24.73
N ARG A 83 -23.38 -20.48 -25.02
CA ARG A 83 -22.58 -21.55 -24.42
C ARG A 83 -21.13 -21.50 -24.87
N SER A 84 -20.89 -21.32 -26.18
CA SER A 84 -19.56 -21.21 -26.74
C SER A 84 -18.82 -19.98 -26.21
N MET A 85 -19.50 -18.84 -26.09
CA MET A 85 -18.94 -17.62 -25.50
C MET A 85 -18.63 -17.80 -24.03
N ALA A 86 -19.52 -18.45 -23.25
CA ALA A 86 -19.29 -18.74 -21.84
C ALA A 86 -18.10 -19.68 -21.64
N LEU A 87 -17.96 -20.72 -22.48
CA LEU A 87 -16.81 -21.62 -22.45
C LEU A 87 -15.51 -20.91 -22.88
N PHE A 88 -15.56 -20.07 -23.89
CA PHE A 88 -14.42 -19.27 -24.32
C PHE A 88 -13.98 -18.29 -23.24
N LEU A 89 -14.90 -17.56 -22.62
CA LEU A 89 -14.61 -16.63 -21.54
C LEU A 89 -14.06 -17.36 -20.30
N MET A 90 -14.61 -18.53 -19.99
CA MET A 90 -14.12 -19.37 -18.89
C MET A 90 -12.71 -19.88 -19.18
N GLY A 91 -12.45 -20.37 -20.39
CA GLY A 91 -11.13 -20.81 -20.83
C GLY A 91 -10.11 -19.68 -20.87
N ALA A 92 -10.49 -18.51 -21.38
CA ALA A 92 -9.65 -17.31 -21.40
C ALA A 92 -9.34 -16.81 -19.98
N MET A 93 -10.33 -16.86 -19.08
CA MET A 93 -10.15 -16.47 -17.68
C MET A 93 -9.23 -17.46 -16.94
N CYS A 94 -9.47 -18.76 -17.07
CA CYS A 94 -8.63 -19.80 -16.44
C CYS A 94 -7.21 -19.79 -17.02
N GLY A 95 -7.06 -19.72 -18.34
CA GLY A 95 -5.77 -19.67 -19.02
C GLY A 95 -5.00 -18.38 -18.75
N GLY A 96 -5.71 -17.25 -18.73
CA GLY A 96 -5.14 -15.96 -18.38
C GLY A 96 -4.66 -15.92 -16.92
N CYS A 97 -5.49 -16.36 -15.99
CA CYS A 97 -5.10 -16.44 -14.56
C CYS A 97 -3.91 -17.38 -14.33
N ALA A 98 -3.92 -18.56 -14.96
CA ALA A 98 -2.81 -19.51 -14.88
C ALA A 98 -1.53 -18.96 -15.50
N GLY A 99 -1.63 -18.31 -16.68
CA GLY A 99 -0.49 -17.70 -17.36
C GLY A 99 0.12 -16.54 -16.56
N VAL A 100 -0.73 -15.68 -15.97
CA VAL A 100 -0.26 -14.59 -15.09
C VAL A 100 0.37 -15.13 -13.81
N ALA A 101 -0.23 -16.15 -13.17
CA ALA A 101 0.32 -16.77 -11.98
C ALA A 101 1.68 -17.42 -12.26
N LEU A 102 1.81 -18.10 -13.40
CA LEU A 102 3.06 -18.69 -13.86
C LEU A 102 4.09 -17.60 -14.18
N GLY A 103 3.71 -16.54 -14.92
CA GLY A 103 4.58 -15.42 -15.25
C GLY A 103 5.09 -14.68 -14.02
N LEU A 104 4.25 -14.51 -12.99
CA LEU A 104 4.66 -13.92 -11.69
C LEU A 104 5.66 -14.82 -10.95
N ARG A 105 5.47 -16.16 -11.00
CA ARG A 105 6.43 -17.10 -10.41
C ARG A 105 7.76 -17.14 -11.14
N LEU A 106 7.74 -17.12 -12.48
CA LEU A 106 8.95 -17.10 -13.32
C LEU A 106 9.67 -15.74 -13.29
N GLY A 107 8.92 -14.66 -13.10
CA GLY A 107 9.47 -13.31 -12.93
C GLY A 107 9.93 -13.02 -11.52
N ALA A 108 9.84 -13.97 -10.58
CA ALA A 108 10.44 -13.83 -9.26
C ALA A 108 11.96 -13.69 -9.42
N ARG A 109 12.50 -12.57 -8.93
CA ARG A 109 13.91 -12.24 -9.05
C ARG A 109 14.76 -13.27 -8.36
N ALA A 110 15.86 -13.66 -9.00
CA ALA A 110 16.90 -14.44 -8.33
C ALA A 110 17.48 -13.62 -7.18
N ALA A 111 17.70 -14.28 -6.06
CA ALA A 111 18.41 -13.70 -4.94
C ALA A 111 19.84 -13.34 -5.39
N ALA A 112 20.21 -12.10 -5.19
CA ALA A 112 21.55 -11.61 -5.50
C ALA A 112 22.22 -11.16 -4.20
N GLY A 113 23.38 -11.71 -3.90
CA GLY A 113 24.23 -11.23 -2.82
C GLY A 113 24.24 -12.07 -1.54
N PRO A 114 24.97 -11.62 -0.53
CA PRO A 114 25.09 -12.31 0.75
C PRO A 114 23.75 -12.29 1.52
N HIS A 115 23.61 -13.18 2.48
CA HIS A 115 22.48 -13.19 3.39
C HIS A 115 22.52 -11.98 4.34
N ALA A 116 21.36 -11.51 4.73
CA ALA A 116 21.16 -10.35 5.60
C ALA A 116 20.17 -10.67 6.72
N ARG A 117 20.18 -9.87 7.78
CA ARG A 117 19.19 -10.01 8.86
C ARG A 117 17.88 -9.35 8.46
N ALA A 118 16.76 -10.01 8.76
CA ALA A 118 15.42 -9.48 8.54
C ALA A 118 14.43 -10.00 9.59
N LEU A 119 13.41 -9.21 9.88
CA LEU A 119 12.28 -9.62 10.71
C LEU A 119 11.21 -10.25 9.81
N HIS A 120 10.99 -11.53 9.97
CA HIS A 120 9.97 -12.28 9.24
C HIS A 120 8.82 -12.65 10.16
N THR A 121 7.62 -12.69 9.60
CA THR A 121 6.43 -13.15 10.32
C THR A 121 6.16 -14.61 10.06
N HIS A 122 5.86 -15.34 11.12
CA HIS A 122 5.34 -16.71 11.06
C HIS A 122 3.81 -16.72 10.93
N HIS A 123 3.24 -17.91 10.67
CA HIS A 123 1.79 -18.10 10.52
C HIS A 123 0.98 -17.77 11.78
N ASP A 124 1.61 -17.83 12.95
CA ASP A 124 1.05 -17.48 14.26
C ASP A 124 1.10 -15.97 14.58
N GLN A 125 1.50 -15.15 13.62
CA GLN A 125 1.70 -13.70 13.75
C GLN A 125 2.90 -13.30 14.63
N THR A 126 3.73 -14.24 15.07
CA THR A 126 5.00 -13.92 15.73
C THR A 126 6.00 -13.36 14.73
N VAL A 127 6.86 -12.46 15.20
CA VAL A 127 7.92 -11.85 14.41
C VAL A 127 9.25 -12.37 14.88
N VAL A 128 9.98 -13.01 13.99
CA VAL A 128 11.28 -13.64 14.29
C VAL A 128 12.39 -12.97 13.49
N LEU A 129 13.50 -12.69 14.14
CA LEU A 129 14.72 -12.25 13.48
C LEU A 129 15.39 -13.43 12.78
N VAL A 130 15.52 -13.32 11.46
CA VAL A 130 16.16 -14.31 10.59
C VAL A 130 17.47 -13.71 10.10
N GLU A 131 18.57 -14.49 10.20
CA GLU A 131 19.92 -14.03 9.84
C GLU A 131 20.34 -14.42 8.41
N ASP A 132 19.56 -15.29 7.77
CA ASP A 132 19.82 -15.82 6.44
C ASP A 132 18.79 -15.33 5.39
N ALA A 133 18.21 -14.17 5.61
CA ALA A 133 17.28 -13.57 4.65
C ALA A 133 18.02 -13.24 3.34
N VAL A 134 17.35 -13.54 2.25
CA VAL A 134 17.88 -13.35 0.91
C VAL A 134 17.96 -11.86 0.56
N THR A 135 19.13 -11.41 0.14
CA THR A 135 19.33 -10.04 -0.32
C THR A 135 18.54 -9.76 -1.61
N PRO A 136 17.67 -8.76 -1.62
CA PRO A 136 16.96 -8.38 -2.84
C PRO A 136 17.88 -7.62 -3.80
N ALA A 137 17.69 -7.80 -5.12
CA ALA A 137 18.36 -7.01 -6.14
C ALA A 137 17.53 -5.77 -6.54
N ALA A 138 18.20 -4.64 -6.74
CA ALA A 138 17.56 -3.42 -7.25
C ALA A 138 17.07 -3.63 -8.68
N GLY A 139 15.79 -3.39 -8.93
CA GLY A 139 15.22 -3.41 -10.27
C GLY A 139 15.17 -2.03 -10.91
N ALA A 140 14.65 -1.93 -12.13
CA ALA A 140 14.47 -0.64 -12.79
C ALA A 140 13.59 0.30 -11.96
N GLY A 141 14.06 1.54 -11.72
CA GLY A 141 13.41 2.54 -10.89
C GLY A 141 13.45 2.23 -9.38
N GLU A 142 14.22 1.22 -8.94
CA GLU A 142 14.38 0.88 -7.52
C GLU A 142 15.81 1.14 -7.05
N VAL A 143 15.95 1.32 -5.75
CA VAL A 143 17.23 1.44 -5.07
C VAL A 143 17.35 0.38 -3.98
N LEU A 144 18.53 -0.15 -3.78
CA LEU A 144 18.87 -1.02 -2.67
C LEU A 144 19.45 -0.18 -1.53
N ILE A 145 18.84 -0.27 -0.37
CA ILE A 145 19.19 0.55 0.80
C ILE A 145 19.60 -0.39 1.94
N ARG A 146 20.71 -0.06 2.59
CA ARG A 146 21.04 -0.60 3.90
C ARG A 146 20.30 0.21 4.95
N VAL A 147 19.28 -0.39 5.54
CA VAL A 147 18.47 0.23 6.59
C VAL A 147 19.27 0.33 7.87
N GLN A 148 19.36 1.51 8.43
CA GLN A 148 19.99 1.79 9.73
C GLN A 148 18.96 1.78 10.85
N ALA A 149 17.77 2.34 10.56
CA ALA A 149 16.66 2.38 11.50
C ALA A 149 15.32 2.39 10.78
N PHE A 150 14.27 1.88 11.43
CA PHE A 150 12.90 1.89 10.92
C PHE A 150 11.90 2.16 12.03
N SER A 151 10.73 2.72 11.67
CA SER A 151 9.66 3.00 12.62
C SER A 151 8.74 1.81 12.82
N ALA A 152 8.37 1.52 14.07
CA ALA A 152 7.30 0.61 14.45
C ALA A 152 6.03 1.41 14.74
N CYS A 153 4.89 1.01 14.17
CA CYS A 153 3.63 1.74 14.29
C CYS A 153 2.39 0.82 14.29
N CYS A 154 1.23 1.38 14.61
CA CYS A 154 -0.02 0.60 14.62
C CYS A 154 -0.41 0.04 13.23
N ALA A 155 0.12 0.59 12.14
CA ALA A 155 -0.07 0.02 10.81
C ALA A 155 0.61 -1.36 10.69
N ASP A 156 1.75 -1.56 11.36
CA ASP A 156 2.43 -2.87 11.40
C ASP A 156 1.58 -3.90 12.16
N ARG A 157 0.99 -3.51 13.30
CA ARG A 157 0.05 -4.37 14.02
C ARG A 157 -1.17 -4.74 13.17
N ALA A 158 -1.72 -3.80 12.40
CA ALA A 158 -2.83 -4.07 11.49
C ALA A 158 -2.41 -5.05 10.37
N ALA A 159 -1.21 -4.89 9.82
CA ALA A 159 -0.67 -5.79 8.80
C ALA A 159 -0.44 -7.21 9.36
N LEU A 160 0.08 -7.35 10.58
CA LEU A 160 0.22 -8.63 11.28
C LEU A 160 -1.12 -9.31 11.54
N ARG A 161 -2.17 -8.53 11.81
CA ARG A 161 -3.55 -9.04 11.97
C ARG A 161 -4.25 -9.34 10.65
N GLY A 162 -3.53 -9.35 9.53
CA GLY A 162 -4.03 -9.76 8.21
C GLY A 162 -4.53 -8.65 7.31
N ARG A 163 -4.40 -7.36 7.70
CA ARG A 163 -4.77 -6.27 6.82
C ARG A 163 -3.97 -6.30 5.52
N GLY A 164 -4.65 -6.30 4.38
CA GLY A 164 -4.07 -6.39 3.05
C GLY A 164 -3.55 -7.78 2.66
N SER A 165 -3.91 -8.84 3.41
CA SER A 165 -3.46 -10.20 3.12
C SER A 165 -3.88 -10.67 1.73
N ALA A 166 -5.12 -10.41 1.33
CA ALA A 166 -5.64 -10.77 0.01
C ALA A 166 -4.85 -10.07 -1.12
N LEU A 167 -4.58 -8.77 -0.98
CA LEU A 167 -3.80 -8.01 -1.97
C LEU A 167 -2.35 -8.49 -2.03
N ARG A 168 -1.69 -8.75 -0.89
CA ARG A 168 -0.33 -9.29 -0.87
C ARG A 168 -0.25 -10.67 -1.53
N ALA A 169 -1.23 -11.54 -1.27
CA ALA A 169 -1.30 -12.84 -1.92
C ALA A 169 -1.42 -12.72 -3.45
N LEU A 170 -2.28 -11.83 -3.94
CA LEU A 170 -2.45 -11.54 -5.37
C LEU A 170 -1.18 -10.94 -6.01
N LEU A 171 -0.39 -10.20 -5.23
CA LEU A 171 0.89 -9.65 -5.67
C LEU A 171 2.04 -10.68 -5.59
N GLY A 172 1.77 -11.91 -5.14
CA GLY A 172 2.78 -12.94 -4.95
C GLY A 172 3.72 -12.70 -3.76
N ARG A 173 3.29 -11.91 -2.78
CA ARG A 173 4.05 -11.51 -1.60
C ARG A 173 3.30 -11.88 -0.30
N PRO A 174 3.14 -13.17 0.00
CA PRO A 174 2.35 -13.58 1.17
C PRO A 174 3.01 -13.22 2.51
N ALA A 175 4.35 -13.21 2.56
CA ALA A 175 5.07 -12.85 3.77
C ALA A 175 4.88 -11.38 4.15
N VAL A 176 4.65 -11.12 5.42
CA VAL A 176 4.52 -9.77 5.97
C VAL A 176 5.87 -9.35 6.52
N THR A 177 6.41 -8.26 6.01
CA THR A 177 7.54 -7.58 6.63
C THR A 177 7.02 -6.28 7.22
N VAL A 178 7.39 -5.99 8.45
CA VAL A 178 6.95 -4.80 9.20
C VAL A 178 7.91 -3.62 8.97
N GLY A 179 7.57 -2.47 9.55
CA GLY A 179 8.36 -1.24 9.41
C GLY A 179 7.94 -0.44 8.17
N ARG A 180 7.48 0.78 8.38
CA ARG A 180 6.96 1.62 7.28
C ARG A 180 7.82 2.82 6.98
N GLY A 181 8.25 3.56 7.99
CA GLY A 181 9.25 4.62 7.85
C GLY A 181 10.64 4.06 8.05
N PHE A 182 11.62 4.56 7.34
CA PHE A 182 13.01 4.12 7.49
C PHE A 182 14.02 5.23 7.18
N ALA A 183 15.23 5.03 7.66
CA ALA A 183 16.42 5.77 7.27
C ALA A 183 17.57 4.78 7.02
N GLY A 184 18.43 5.10 6.06
CA GLY A 184 19.53 4.21 5.67
C GLY A 184 20.48 4.83 4.67
N VAL A 185 21.27 3.99 4.02
CA VAL A 185 22.28 4.39 3.03
C VAL A 185 22.09 3.59 1.75
N VAL A 186 22.17 4.24 0.61
CA VAL A 186 22.04 3.63 -0.71
C VAL A 186 23.26 2.74 -1.00
N LEU A 187 23.01 1.47 -1.29
CA LEU A 187 24.04 0.49 -1.65
C LEU A 187 24.08 0.19 -3.15
N ASP A 188 22.94 0.29 -3.84
CA ASP A 188 22.84 0.03 -5.28
C ASP A 188 21.68 0.83 -5.87
N VAL A 189 21.82 1.22 -7.14
CA VAL A 189 20.84 2.05 -7.86
C VAL A 189 20.45 1.34 -9.15
N GLY A 190 19.18 1.00 -9.27
CA GLY A 190 18.62 0.39 -10.48
C GLY A 190 18.49 1.40 -11.62
N LEU A 191 18.38 0.89 -12.84
CA LEU A 191 18.22 1.71 -14.04
C LEU A 191 17.01 2.66 -13.91
N GLY A 192 17.25 3.96 -14.18
CA GLY A 192 16.20 4.99 -14.14
C GLY A 192 15.89 5.53 -12.74
N ALA A 193 16.76 5.30 -11.76
CA ALA A 193 16.68 5.90 -10.43
C ALA A 193 17.75 7.00 -10.23
N ASP A 194 17.94 7.86 -11.21
CA ASP A 194 19.08 8.79 -11.36
C ASP A 194 19.13 9.93 -10.33
N ALA A 195 18.10 10.07 -9.50
CA ALA A 195 18.04 11.10 -8.45
C ALA A 195 18.88 10.78 -7.20
N LEU A 196 19.34 9.53 -7.06
CA LEU A 196 20.09 9.03 -5.90
C LEU A 196 21.40 8.39 -6.35
N GLU A 197 22.44 8.53 -5.53
CA GLU A 197 23.77 8.01 -5.77
C GLU A 197 24.17 6.98 -4.67
N LEU A 198 25.15 6.14 -5.01
CA LEU A 198 25.75 5.20 -4.04
C LEU A 198 26.32 5.98 -2.86
N GLY A 199 26.00 5.53 -1.64
CA GLY A 199 26.45 6.17 -0.42
C GLY A 199 25.58 7.32 0.06
N ASP A 200 24.56 7.74 -0.69
CA ASP A 200 23.63 8.76 -0.22
C ASP A 200 22.91 8.30 1.06
N GLU A 201 22.90 9.17 2.06
CA GLU A 201 22.08 9.01 3.24
C GLU A 201 20.64 9.40 2.93
N VAL A 202 19.73 8.45 3.09
CA VAL A 202 18.35 8.55 2.65
C VAL A 202 17.35 8.20 3.75
N TRP A 203 16.15 8.69 3.56
CA TRP A 203 15.00 8.33 4.35
C TRP A 203 13.80 8.12 3.44
N GLY A 204 12.78 7.39 3.90
CA GLY A 204 11.63 7.10 3.06
C GLY A 204 10.54 6.29 3.72
N CYS A 205 9.54 5.95 2.91
CA CYS A 205 8.42 5.11 3.32
C CYS A 205 8.38 3.83 2.49
N ALA A 206 8.34 2.68 3.16
CA ALA A 206 7.96 1.44 2.50
C ALA A 206 6.48 1.49 2.13
N ALA A 207 6.15 1.14 0.90
CA ALA A 207 4.77 1.11 0.45
C ALA A 207 3.95 0.08 1.24
N GLU A 208 2.67 0.37 1.43
CA GLU A 208 1.80 -0.42 2.31
C GLU A 208 1.69 -1.91 1.93
N TRP A 209 1.81 -2.22 0.64
CA TRP A 209 1.70 -3.56 0.07
C TRP A 209 3.06 -4.17 -0.33
N ALA A 210 4.14 -3.42 -0.12
CA ALA A 210 5.51 -3.87 -0.35
C ALA A 210 6.08 -4.51 0.92
N PRO A 211 7.23 -5.20 0.80
CA PRO A 211 8.03 -5.55 1.96
C PRO A 211 8.31 -4.31 2.81
N GLY A 212 8.21 -4.45 4.12
CA GLY A 212 8.54 -3.38 5.06
C GLY A 212 10.04 -3.19 5.22
N ALA A 213 10.40 -2.18 5.99
CA ALA A 213 11.79 -1.80 6.23
C ALA A 213 12.46 -2.56 7.41
N ALA A 214 11.78 -3.56 7.97
CA ALA A 214 12.35 -4.37 9.05
C ALA A 214 13.32 -5.45 8.50
N ALA A 215 14.24 -5.03 7.66
CA ALA A 215 15.34 -5.84 7.11
C ALA A 215 16.56 -4.94 6.95
N GLU A 216 17.76 -5.52 7.12
CA GLU A 216 19.02 -4.78 6.89
C GLU A 216 19.14 -4.26 5.45
N LEU A 217 18.57 -5.01 4.50
CA LEU A 217 18.60 -4.69 3.08
C LEU A 217 17.18 -4.60 2.53
N LEU A 218 16.83 -3.43 2.00
CA LEU A 218 15.53 -3.12 1.47
C LEU A 218 15.65 -2.61 0.03
N THR A 219 14.90 -3.20 -0.90
CA THR A 219 14.66 -2.58 -2.21
C THR A 219 13.36 -1.79 -2.18
N VAL A 220 13.46 -0.56 -2.61
CA VAL A 220 12.34 0.37 -2.65
C VAL A 220 12.41 1.23 -3.91
N ARG A 221 11.28 1.74 -4.39
CA ARG A 221 11.26 2.67 -5.53
C ARG A 221 11.93 3.98 -5.16
N SER A 222 12.72 4.52 -6.06
CA SER A 222 13.37 5.83 -5.88
C SER A 222 12.37 6.95 -5.57
N THR A 223 11.13 6.87 -6.10
CA THR A 223 10.05 7.84 -5.83
C THR A 223 9.53 7.84 -4.39
N LEU A 224 9.84 6.81 -3.60
CA LEU A 224 9.46 6.68 -2.19
C LEU A 224 10.57 7.07 -1.22
N VAL A 225 11.67 7.55 -1.74
CA VAL A 225 12.90 7.86 -1.02
C VAL A 225 13.33 9.28 -1.33
N SER A 226 13.89 9.96 -0.35
CA SER A 226 14.51 11.28 -0.49
C SER A 226 15.81 11.32 0.30
N LYS A 227 16.69 12.27 0.01
CA LYS A 227 17.89 12.51 0.83
C LYS A 227 17.45 12.88 2.25
N ARG A 228 18.14 12.30 3.23
CA ARG A 228 17.88 12.56 4.65
C ARG A 228 18.23 14.02 4.99
N PRO A 229 17.41 14.71 5.81
CA PRO A 229 17.78 16.02 6.35
C PRO A 229 19.12 15.94 7.09
N ARG A 230 20.00 16.90 6.83
CA ARG A 230 21.37 16.90 7.37
C ARG A 230 21.43 16.99 8.89
N ALA A 231 20.42 17.63 9.48
CA ALA A 231 20.33 17.83 10.92
C ALA A 231 19.94 16.57 11.71
N LEU A 232 19.47 15.49 11.03
CA LEU A 232 18.91 14.33 11.71
C LEU A 232 19.86 13.13 11.67
N ALA A 233 20.05 12.49 12.83
CA ALA A 233 20.59 11.13 12.92
C ALA A 233 19.60 10.11 12.35
N ALA A 234 20.07 8.91 12.00
CA ALA A 234 19.25 7.87 11.37
C ALA A 234 17.99 7.50 12.18
N ASP A 235 18.11 7.38 13.50
CA ASP A 235 16.99 7.04 14.39
C ASP A 235 15.90 8.12 14.33
N ALA A 236 16.29 9.38 14.50
CA ALA A 236 15.36 10.51 14.40
C ALA A 236 14.77 10.65 12.99
N ALA A 237 15.59 10.42 11.96
CA ALA A 237 15.12 10.45 10.58
C ALA A 237 14.11 9.34 10.26
N ALA A 238 14.29 8.12 10.81
CA ALA A 238 13.36 7.02 10.60
C ALA A 238 11.98 7.24 11.24
N SER A 239 11.89 8.08 12.26
CA SER A 239 10.63 8.35 12.98
C SER A 239 9.63 9.18 12.20
N LEU A 240 10.08 9.99 11.23
CA LEU A 240 9.28 11.04 10.63
C LEU A 240 8.61 10.67 9.29
N PRO A 241 9.21 9.89 8.36
CA PRO A 241 8.70 9.75 7.00
C PRO A 241 7.27 9.23 6.92
N TRP A 242 6.96 8.14 7.63
CA TRP A 242 5.62 7.56 7.64
C TRP A 242 4.59 8.48 8.30
N ALA A 243 4.91 8.99 9.47
CA ALA A 243 4.05 9.90 10.23
C ALA A 243 3.81 11.20 9.47
N GLY A 244 4.86 11.80 8.94
CA GLY A 244 4.80 13.05 8.19
C GLY A 244 4.03 12.92 6.88
N ALA A 245 4.26 11.85 6.13
CA ALA A 245 3.53 11.60 4.90
C ALA A 245 2.03 11.35 5.16
N ALA A 246 1.68 10.67 6.27
CA ALA A 246 0.30 10.51 6.68
C ALA A 246 -0.35 11.86 7.04
N ALA A 247 0.36 12.68 7.79
CA ALA A 247 -0.11 14.00 8.19
C ALA A 247 -0.35 14.91 6.98
N LEU A 248 0.62 15.00 6.05
CA LEU A 248 0.45 15.77 4.82
C LEU A 248 -0.71 15.27 3.96
N ALA A 249 -0.88 13.96 3.82
CA ALA A 249 -2.00 13.39 3.07
C ALA A 249 -3.36 13.72 3.71
N ALA A 250 -3.44 13.76 5.04
CA ALA A 250 -4.65 14.17 5.75
C ALA A 250 -4.97 15.65 5.52
N LEU A 251 -3.96 16.53 5.58
CA LEU A 251 -4.13 17.96 5.32
C LEU A 251 -4.51 18.25 3.87
N GLN A 252 -3.94 17.52 2.92
CA GLN A 252 -4.34 17.59 1.51
C GLN A 252 -5.80 17.17 1.29
N ARG A 253 -6.30 16.15 1.99
CA ARG A 253 -7.72 15.76 1.93
C ARG A 253 -8.65 16.87 2.43
N LEU A 254 -8.22 17.63 3.42
CA LEU A 254 -8.93 18.80 3.94
C LEU A 254 -8.74 20.03 3.05
N GLN A 255 -7.86 19.95 2.06
CA GLN A 255 -7.41 21.09 1.25
C GLN A 255 -6.83 22.21 2.13
N TYR A 256 -6.14 21.83 3.21
CA TYR A 256 -5.45 22.76 4.09
C TYR A 256 -4.02 22.99 3.61
N ASP A 257 -3.67 24.25 3.55
CA ASP A 257 -2.35 24.78 3.19
C ASP A 257 -2.01 25.96 4.11
N PRO A 258 -0.78 26.51 4.06
CA PRO A 258 -0.36 27.63 4.88
C PRO A 258 -1.23 28.90 4.74
N GLU A 259 -1.90 29.07 3.58
CA GLU A 259 -2.68 30.26 3.28
C GLU A 259 -4.11 30.19 3.87
N ASN A 260 -4.76 29.01 3.78
CA ASN A 260 -6.17 28.84 4.17
C ASN A 260 -6.37 28.21 5.56
N CYS A 261 -5.30 27.71 6.17
CA CYS A 261 -5.36 27.05 7.48
C CYS A 261 -5.45 28.08 8.65
N LYS A 262 -5.00 29.31 8.42
CA LYS A 262 -4.96 30.35 9.45
C LYS A 262 -6.33 30.62 10.05
N GLY A 263 -6.40 30.60 11.39
CA GLY A 263 -7.63 30.82 12.14
C GLY A 263 -8.65 29.67 12.11
N LYS A 264 -8.34 28.56 11.46
CA LYS A 264 -9.14 27.33 11.57
C LYS A 264 -8.99 26.73 12.95
N ARG A 265 -10.05 26.12 13.44
CA ARG A 265 -10.06 25.38 14.71
C ARG A 265 -10.13 23.90 14.43
N VAL A 266 -9.05 23.17 14.70
CA VAL A 266 -8.89 21.76 14.33
C VAL A 266 -8.70 20.90 15.58
N ALA A 267 -9.42 19.79 15.67
CA ALA A 267 -9.24 18.80 16.70
C ALA A 267 -8.37 17.65 16.21
N VAL A 268 -7.35 17.27 16.98
CA VAL A 268 -6.46 16.13 16.70
C VAL A 268 -6.64 15.12 17.85
N CYS A 269 -7.29 14.00 17.53
CA CYS A 269 -7.49 12.89 18.47
C CYS A 269 -6.34 11.91 18.33
N GLY A 270 -5.87 11.34 19.46
CA GLY A 270 -4.67 10.52 19.49
C GLY A 270 -3.40 11.30 19.14
N ALA A 271 -3.36 12.55 19.58
CA ALA A 271 -2.30 13.49 19.23
C ALA A 271 -0.91 13.05 19.73
N GLY A 272 -0.84 12.14 20.71
CA GLY A 272 0.41 11.54 21.18
C GLY A 272 1.09 10.62 20.18
N SER A 273 0.42 10.15 19.13
CA SER A 273 1.04 9.34 18.07
C SER A 273 2.00 10.14 17.19
N GLY A 274 2.88 9.45 16.47
CA GLY A 274 3.81 10.09 15.54
C GLY A 274 3.08 10.99 14.52
N GLU A 275 1.97 10.49 13.93
CA GLU A 275 1.15 11.27 12.99
C GLU A 275 0.53 12.49 13.70
N GLY A 276 0.02 12.32 14.93
CA GLY A 276 -0.57 13.38 15.71
C GLY A 276 0.43 14.48 16.07
N CYS A 277 1.63 14.11 16.51
CA CYS A 277 2.71 15.06 16.81
C CYS A 277 3.11 15.91 15.60
N VAL A 278 3.14 15.32 14.41
CA VAL A 278 3.43 16.05 13.17
C VAL A 278 2.26 16.98 12.79
N LEU A 279 1.02 16.49 12.88
CA LEU A 279 -0.17 17.31 12.59
C LEU A 279 -0.25 18.53 13.50
N VAL A 280 0.00 18.38 14.80
CA VAL A 280 -0.01 19.50 15.74
C VAL A 280 1.00 20.55 15.32
N GLN A 281 2.23 20.16 14.98
CA GLN A 281 3.27 21.10 14.53
C GLN A 281 2.90 21.81 13.22
N LEU A 282 2.46 21.07 12.19
CA LEU A 282 2.10 21.65 10.90
C LEU A 282 0.90 22.61 11.01
N LEU A 283 -0.15 22.22 11.73
CA LEU A 283 -1.34 23.04 11.93
C LEU A 283 -1.00 24.31 12.71
N SER A 284 -0.19 24.21 13.76
CA SER A 284 0.29 25.35 14.55
C SER A 284 1.15 26.28 13.71
N LEU A 285 2.08 25.71 12.92
CA LEU A 285 2.94 26.47 12.00
C LEU A 285 2.11 27.27 10.99
N TRP A 286 0.99 26.69 10.52
CA TRP A 286 0.08 27.34 9.55
C TRP A 286 -0.97 28.23 10.21
N GLY A 287 -0.86 28.46 11.54
CA GLY A 287 -1.70 29.41 12.27
C GLY A 287 -3.11 28.94 12.61
N ALA A 288 -3.35 27.62 12.62
CA ALA A 288 -4.58 27.05 13.14
C ALA A 288 -4.58 27.02 14.69
N SER A 289 -5.77 27.06 15.28
CA SER A 289 -5.98 26.73 16.69
C SER A 289 -6.15 25.23 16.84
N VAL A 290 -5.22 24.57 17.50
CA VAL A 290 -5.15 23.10 17.59
C VAL A 290 -5.59 22.64 18.96
N ALA A 291 -6.71 21.91 19.01
CA ALA A 291 -7.11 21.19 20.20
C ALA A 291 -6.66 19.73 20.10
N VAL A 292 -6.09 19.21 21.17
CA VAL A 292 -5.58 17.83 21.20
C VAL A 292 -6.36 17.00 22.20
N LEU A 293 -6.70 15.78 21.80
CA LEU A 293 -7.28 14.76 22.65
C LEU A 293 -6.20 13.69 22.89
N ALA A 294 -5.68 13.62 24.11
CA ALA A 294 -4.57 12.74 24.45
C ALA A 294 -4.50 12.49 25.97
N PRO A 295 -3.77 11.45 26.42
CA PRO A 295 -3.51 11.22 27.84
C PRO A 295 -2.75 12.37 28.48
N ARG A 296 -3.00 12.60 29.78
CA ARG A 296 -2.46 13.74 30.52
C ARG A 296 -0.92 13.84 30.52
N HIS A 297 -0.22 12.71 30.51
CA HIS A 297 1.24 12.71 30.47
C HIS A 297 1.82 13.28 29.17
N ALA A 298 1.04 13.29 28.05
CA ALA A 298 1.45 13.89 26.77
C ALA A 298 1.22 15.42 26.71
N ALA A 299 0.53 16.01 27.71
CA ALA A 299 0.08 17.40 27.66
C ALA A 299 1.22 18.39 27.44
N LEU A 300 2.30 18.28 28.23
CA LEU A 300 3.44 19.19 28.12
C LEU A 300 4.13 19.11 26.76
N THR A 301 4.35 17.89 26.27
CA THR A 301 4.97 17.68 24.95
C THR A 301 4.09 18.27 23.84
N LEU A 302 2.78 18.02 23.86
CA LEU A 302 1.86 18.54 22.84
C LEU A 302 1.71 20.06 22.89
N GLN A 303 1.72 20.66 24.06
CA GLN A 303 1.75 22.12 24.22
C GLN A 303 3.04 22.72 23.63
N ASP A 304 4.18 22.11 23.89
CA ASP A 304 5.46 22.51 23.33
C ASP A 304 5.52 22.36 21.79
N LEU A 305 4.74 21.43 21.22
CA LEU A 305 4.55 21.27 19.78
C LEU A 305 3.55 22.27 19.16
N GLY A 306 2.85 23.05 19.99
CA GLY A 306 1.94 24.12 19.53
C GLY A 306 0.46 23.84 19.74
N ALA A 307 0.07 22.85 20.54
CA ALA A 307 -1.33 22.65 20.91
C ALA A 307 -1.85 23.83 21.74
N THR A 308 -3.01 24.40 21.35
CA THR A 308 -3.63 25.54 22.03
C THR A 308 -4.66 25.13 23.09
N GLU A 309 -5.30 23.98 22.88
CA GLU A 309 -6.31 23.44 23.79
C GLU A 309 -5.98 21.97 24.07
N PHE A 310 -6.18 21.54 25.32
CA PHE A 310 -5.96 20.16 25.74
C PHE A 310 -7.24 19.57 26.31
N VAL A 311 -7.64 18.42 25.80
CA VAL A 311 -8.76 17.61 26.29
C VAL A 311 -8.18 16.35 26.89
N ASP A 312 -8.23 16.25 28.22
CA ASP A 312 -7.70 15.09 28.92
C ASP A 312 -8.54 13.83 28.69
N VAL A 313 -7.86 12.73 28.54
CA VAL A 313 -8.45 11.40 28.41
C VAL A 313 -8.06 10.59 29.66
N GLU A 314 -8.95 10.52 30.60
CA GLU A 314 -8.74 9.73 31.81
C GLU A 314 -8.54 8.24 31.44
N GLY A 315 -7.39 7.67 31.88
CA GLY A 315 -7.06 6.26 31.63
C GLY A 315 -6.62 5.88 30.25
N GLY A 316 -6.38 6.86 29.33
CA GLY A 316 -5.85 6.60 27.99
C GLY A 316 -6.84 6.00 26.98
N HIS A 317 -7.92 5.39 27.44
CA HIS A 317 -8.94 4.77 26.60
C HIS A 317 -10.20 5.62 26.50
N VAL A 318 -10.57 6.01 25.28
CA VAL A 318 -11.83 6.71 24.99
C VAL A 318 -12.75 5.72 24.26
N SER A 319 -13.88 5.41 24.88
CA SER A 319 -14.89 4.54 24.28
C SER A 319 -15.83 5.26 23.31
N SER A 320 -15.97 6.58 23.46
CA SER A 320 -16.91 7.41 22.69
C SER A 320 -16.34 8.78 22.34
N TRP A 321 -16.99 9.49 21.44
CA TRP A 321 -16.64 10.87 21.05
C TRP A 321 -17.15 11.93 22.04
N GLU A 322 -17.81 11.51 23.12
CA GLU A 322 -18.44 12.38 24.12
C GLU A 322 -17.49 13.44 24.71
N PRO A 323 -16.23 13.14 25.09
CA PRO A 323 -15.33 14.18 25.62
C PRO A 323 -15.10 15.32 24.62
N LEU A 324 -14.96 14.97 23.33
CA LEU A 324 -14.80 15.97 22.27
C LEU A 324 -16.10 16.75 22.02
N GLU A 325 -17.26 16.09 22.07
CA GLU A 325 -18.59 16.71 21.91
C GLU A 325 -18.87 17.69 23.06
N GLN A 326 -18.57 17.29 24.30
CA GLN A 326 -18.68 18.18 25.46
C GLN A 326 -17.76 19.39 25.36
N HIS A 327 -16.54 19.20 24.84
CA HIS A 327 -15.62 20.31 24.62
C HIS A 327 -16.10 21.23 23.49
N ALA A 328 -16.65 20.67 22.40
CA ALA A 328 -17.25 21.42 21.30
C ALA A 328 -18.47 22.24 21.79
N SER A 329 -19.32 21.69 22.66
CA SER A 329 -20.47 22.42 23.22
C SER A 329 -20.09 23.60 24.12
N ARG A 330 -18.95 23.53 24.80
CA ARG A 330 -18.44 24.59 25.70
C ARG A 330 -17.68 25.68 24.96
N ARG A 331 -16.84 25.29 23.95
CA ARG A 331 -15.91 26.21 23.29
C ARG A 331 -16.20 26.43 21.81
N GLY A 332 -17.24 25.80 21.29
CA GLY A 332 -17.66 25.87 19.91
C GLY A 332 -17.17 24.71 19.04
N PRO A 333 -17.83 24.45 17.91
CA PRO A 333 -17.53 23.34 17.02
C PRO A 333 -16.25 23.56 16.21
N TRP A 334 -15.76 22.47 15.62
CA TRP A 334 -14.50 22.40 14.87
C TRP A 334 -14.67 22.66 13.37
N ASP A 335 -13.63 23.15 12.71
CA ASP A 335 -13.55 23.20 11.25
C ASP A 335 -13.18 21.82 10.66
N ALA A 336 -12.37 21.05 11.41
CA ALA A 336 -12.02 19.67 11.06
C ALA A 336 -11.67 18.84 12.29
N VAL A 337 -11.81 17.52 12.19
CA VAL A 337 -11.42 16.52 13.18
C VAL A 337 -10.51 15.49 12.52
N LEU A 338 -9.33 15.29 13.09
CA LEU A 338 -8.32 14.34 12.64
C LEU A 338 -8.17 13.23 13.69
N ALA A 339 -8.43 11.99 13.29
CA ALA A 339 -8.33 10.82 14.14
C ALA A 339 -7.04 10.04 13.83
N CYS A 340 -6.06 10.09 14.72
CA CYS A 340 -4.77 9.41 14.62
C CYS A 340 -4.78 8.05 15.32
N SER A 341 -3.70 7.29 15.18
CA SER A 341 -3.58 5.93 15.72
C SER A 341 -3.26 5.86 17.21
N GLY A 342 -3.05 7.00 17.87
CA GLY A 342 -2.65 7.07 19.28
C GLY A 342 -3.78 6.96 20.29
N ALA A 343 -3.40 6.88 21.56
CA ALA A 343 -4.30 6.96 22.68
C ALA A 343 -5.14 8.24 22.65
N GLY A 344 -6.39 8.13 23.05
CA GLY A 344 -7.33 9.24 23.02
C GLY A 344 -8.19 9.30 21.73
N THR A 345 -8.06 8.31 20.84
CA THR A 345 -8.97 8.20 19.70
C THR A 345 -10.00 7.11 19.94
N PRO A 346 -11.32 7.44 19.92
CA PRO A 346 -12.37 6.44 20.07
C PRO A 346 -12.30 5.36 18.98
N PRO A 347 -12.60 4.08 19.29
CA PRO A 347 -12.49 2.99 18.33
C PRO A 347 -13.56 3.07 17.22
N THR A 348 -14.68 3.70 17.52
CA THR A 348 -15.81 3.86 16.59
C THR A 348 -15.61 5.04 15.64
N PRO A 349 -16.15 5.00 14.42
CA PRO A 349 -16.23 6.17 13.54
C PRO A 349 -17.06 7.28 14.18
N VAL A 350 -16.86 8.51 13.75
CA VAL A 350 -17.69 9.64 14.18
C VAL A 350 -19.09 9.47 13.60
N GLU A 351 -20.06 9.20 14.46
CA GLU A 351 -21.47 9.05 14.04
C GLU A 351 -22.19 10.41 13.98
N ASN A 352 -21.97 11.28 14.98
CA ASN A 352 -22.62 12.57 15.08
C ASN A 352 -21.70 13.72 14.66
N THR A 353 -21.44 13.83 13.36
CA THR A 353 -20.60 14.92 12.82
C THR A 353 -21.19 16.30 13.07
N ALA A 354 -22.53 16.43 13.19
CA ALA A 354 -23.18 17.71 13.42
C ALA A 354 -22.92 18.29 14.82
N ALA A 355 -22.66 17.43 15.81
CA ALA A 355 -22.30 17.89 17.17
C ALA A 355 -20.84 18.38 17.24
N LEU A 356 -19.98 17.90 16.36
CA LEU A 356 -18.56 18.20 16.39
C LEU A 356 -18.17 19.32 15.42
N LEU A 357 -18.78 19.37 14.24
CA LEU A 357 -18.34 20.22 13.14
C LEU A 357 -19.22 21.48 12.99
N LYS A 358 -18.58 22.56 12.54
CA LYS A 358 -19.28 23.76 12.10
C LYS A 358 -20.20 23.43 10.92
N SER A 359 -21.34 24.10 10.79
CA SER A 359 -22.24 23.95 9.64
C SER A 359 -21.59 24.32 8.30
N THR A 360 -20.54 25.12 8.34
CA THR A 360 -19.71 25.53 7.18
C THR A 360 -18.60 24.55 6.86
N ALA A 361 -18.38 23.51 7.67
CA ALA A 361 -17.30 22.55 7.46
C ALA A 361 -17.57 21.69 6.20
N PRO A 362 -16.54 21.34 5.44
CA PRO A 362 -16.70 20.48 4.27
C PRO A 362 -17.16 19.07 4.69
N ARG A 363 -17.81 18.34 3.77
CA ARG A 363 -18.31 16.97 4.04
C ARG A 363 -17.24 15.97 4.47
N ASN A 364 -15.96 16.20 4.08
CA ASN A 364 -14.79 15.41 4.41
C ASN A 364 -13.98 15.99 5.56
N ALA A 365 -14.56 16.82 6.41
CA ALA A 365 -13.87 17.47 7.54
C ALA A 365 -13.45 16.50 8.65
N VAL A 366 -13.96 15.27 8.67
CA VAL A 366 -13.46 14.20 9.54
C VAL A 366 -12.52 13.31 8.72
N VAL A 367 -11.26 13.25 9.11
CA VAL A 367 -10.25 12.39 8.47
C VAL A 367 -9.73 11.37 9.48
N ASP A 368 -9.95 10.11 9.19
CA ASP A 368 -9.42 9.00 9.98
C ASP A 368 -8.11 8.49 9.32
N LEU A 369 -7.01 8.58 10.06
CA LEU A 369 -5.67 8.13 9.66
C LEU A 369 -5.40 6.68 10.08
N ARG A 370 -6.27 6.10 10.90
CA ARG A 370 -6.08 4.76 11.42
C ARG A 370 -6.15 3.72 10.29
N PRO A 371 -5.38 2.63 10.38
CA PRO A 371 -5.42 1.56 9.41
C PRO A 371 -6.76 0.81 9.50
N SER A 372 -7.72 1.16 8.64
CA SER A 372 -9.01 0.47 8.55
C SER A 372 -8.86 -0.90 7.86
N PRO A 373 -9.64 -1.91 8.26
CA PRO A 373 -9.66 -3.19 7.55
C PRO A 373 -10.13 -3.00 6.10
N LEU A 374 -9.50 -3.69 5.17
CA LEU A 374 -9.89 -3.65 3.76
C LEU A 374 -11.08 -4.60 3.50
N LEU A 375 -11.93 -4.18 2.58
CA LEU A 375 -13.04 -5.02 2.14
C LEU A 375 -12.53 -6.34 1.55
N SER A 376 -11.42 -6.32 0.81
CA SER A 376 -10.79 -7.49 0.21
C SER A 376 -10.44 -8.61 1.21
N ASP A 377 -10.08 -8.25 2.44
CA ASP A 377 -9.69 -9.21 3.48
C ASP A 377 -10.89 -9.87 4.17
N ARG A 378 -12.11 -9.36 3.94
CA ARG A 378 -13.35 -9.84 4.55
C ARG A 378 -14.26 -10.57 3.57
N LEU A 379 -13.87 -10.69 2.31
CA LEU A 379 -14.70 -11.34 1.29
C LEU A 379 -14.77 -12.85 1.54
N PRO A 380 -15.98 -13.46 1.47
CA PRO A 380 -16.12 -14.92 1.48
C PRO A 380 -15.48 -15.52 0.21
N ALA A 381 -15.07 -16.79 0.29
CA ALA A 381 -14.30 -17.48 -0.76
C ALA A 381 -14.80 -17.26 -2.20
N PRO A 382 -16.09 -17.36 -2.55
CA PRO A 382 -16.53 -17.15 -3.93
C PRO A 382 -16.34 -15.70 -4.40
N LEU A 383 -16.55 -14.72 -3.52
CA LEU A 383 -16.35 -13.31 -3.84
C LEU A 383 -14.86 -12.94 -3.88
N SER A 384 -14.00 -13.59 -3.12
CA SER A 384 -12.55 -13.40 -3.19
C SER A 384 -11.98 -13.89 -4.52
N LEU A 385 -12.51 -14.97 -5.09
CA LEU A 385 -12.15 -15.42 -6.44
C LEU A 385 -12.59 -14.42 -7.52
N LEU A 386 -13.80 -13.87 -7.40
CA LEU A 386 -14.28 -12.83 -8.31
C LEU A 386 -13.41 -11.57 -8.23
N PHE A 387 -13.04 -11.16 -7.02
CA PHE A 387 -12.12 -10.04 -6.79
C PHE A 387 -10.75 -10.31 -7.42
N ALA A 388 -10.19 -11.51 -7.24
CA ALA A 388 -8.93 -11.90 -7.85
C ALA A 388 -9.01 -11.86 -9.39
N ALA A 389 -10.07 -12.42 -9.96
CA ALA A 389 -10.29 -12.39 -11.41
C ALA A 389 -10.39 -10.97 -11.96
N SER A 390 -11.15 -10.10 -11.29
CA SER A 390 -11.27 -8.68 -11.68
C SER A 390 -9.95 -7.93 -11.56
N PHE A 391 -9.18 -8.19 -10.51
CA PHE A 391 -7.85 -7.60 -10.29
C PHE A 391 -6.87 -7.97 -11.41
N TYR A 392 -6.78 -9.25 -11.77
CA TYR A 392 -5.91 -9.69 -12.85
C TYR A 392 -6.40 -9.22 -14.23
N SER A 393 -7.71 -9.23 -14.49
CA SER A 393 -8.29 -8.72 -15.73
C SER A 393 -7.99 -7.23 -15.93
N PHE A 394 -8.13 -6.43 -14.88
CA PHE A 394 -7.80 -5.01 -14.92
C PHE A 394 -6.30 -4.78 -15.16
N ARG A 395 -5.45 -5.63 -14.59
CA ARG A 395 -4.00 -5.58 -14.78
C ARG A 395 -3.61 -5.89 -16.23
N VAL A 396 -4.23 -6.91 -16.84
CA VAL A 396 -4.04 -7.25 -18.24
C VAL A 396 -4.53 -6.13 -19.17
N LEU A 397 -5.70 -5.57 -18.87
CA LEU A 397 -6.26 -4.45 -19.64
C LEU A 397 -5.32 -3.23 -19.63
N ARG A 398 -4.79 -2.86 -18.48
CA ARG A 398 -3.80 -1.77 -18.36
C ARG A 398 -2.54 -2.05 -19.17
N TRP A 399 -2.06 -3.28 -19.15
CA TRP A 399 -0.92 -3.68 -19.97
C TRP A 399 -1.21 -3.54 -21.48
N MET A 400 -2.37 -3.99 -21.94
CA MET A 400 -2.79 -3.85 -23.35
C MET A 400 -2.89 -2.38 -23.79
N VAL A 401 -3.29 -1.48 -22.90
CA VAL A 401 -3.40 -0.03 -23.17
C VAL A 401 -2.03 0.67 -23.05
N GLY A 402 -0.93 -0.06 -22.80
CA GLY A 402 0.40 0.51 -22.70
C GLY A 402 0.73 1.16 -21.34
N CYS A 403 -0.14 1.03 -20.34
CA CYS A 403 0.09 1.55 -18.99
C CYS A 403 1.02 0.66 -18.14
N GLY A 404 1.64 -0.35 -18.74
CA GLY A 404 2.56 -1.29 -18.10
C GLY A 404 1.91 -2.26 -17.11
N TRP A 405 2.69 -3.26 -16.71
CA TRP A 405 2.30 -4.23 -15.68
C TRP A 405 2.39 -3.70 -14.25
N HIS A 406 2.94 -2.51 -14.09
CA HIS A 406 3.25 -1.97 -12.79
C HIS A 406 1.97 -1.76 -11.97
N THR A 407 2.05 -2.13 -10.73
CA THR A 407 1.06 -1.86 -9.70
C THR A 407 1.16 -0.41 -9.19
N ASP A 408 1.74 0.49 -9.97
CA ASP A 408 1.98 1.89 -9.60
C ASP A 408 0.70 2.62 -9.21
N TRP A 409 -0.41 2.28 -9.87
CA TRP A 409 -1.71 2.79 -9.51
C TRP A 409 -2.16 2.38 -8.10
N LEU A 410 -1.80 1.17 -7.63
CA LEU A 410 -1.99 0.74 -6.25
C LEU A 410 -1.07 1.52 -5.31
N TRP A 411 0.18 1.73 -5.74
CA TRP A 411 1.18 2.42 -4.96
C TRP A 411 0.91 3.92 -4.88
N SER A 412 0.46 4.56 -5.95
CA SER A 412 0.16 5.99 -5.98
C SER A 412 -1.02 6.39 -5.08
N HIS A 413 -1.96 5.47 -4.87
CA HIS A 413 -3.10 5.71 -3.98
C HIS A 413 -2.84 5.32 -2.52
N ALA A 414 -1.94 4.37 -2.28
CA ALA A 414 -1.55 3.89 -0.96
C ALA A 414 -0.21 4.46 -0.48
N SER A 415 0.54 5.10 -1.38
CA SER A 415 1.85 5.68 -1.10
C SER A 415 1.68 7.01 -0.39
N ARG A 416 2.16 7.06 0.83
CA ARG A 416 2.27 8.28 1.64
C ARG A 416 3.54 9.09 1.34
N ALA A 417 4.26 8.76 0.27
CA ALA A 417 5.54 9.36 -0.09
C ALA A 417 5.51 10.78 -0.69
N PRO A 418 4.40 11.28 -1.30
CA PRO A 418 4.36 12.66 -1.73
C PRO A 418 4.57 13.58 -0.53
N GLY A 419 5.61 14.39 -0.56
CA GLY A 419 5.91 15.37 0.47
C GLY A 419 7.16 15.11 1.32
N LEU A 420 7.93 14.02 1.08
CA LEU A 420 9.19 13.79 1.80
C LEU A 420 10.18 14.96 1.65
N GLU A 421 10.27 15.55 0.48
CA GLU A 421 11.11 16.74 0.23
C GLU A 421 10.59 17.97 1.00
N THR A 422 9.26 18.13 1.07
CA THR A 422 8.65 19.20 1.88
C THR A 422 8.94 19.00 3.35
N LEU A 423 8.84 17.75 3.85
CA LEU A 423 9.19 17.42 5.22
C LEU A 423 10.68 17.68 5.50
N ALA A 424 11.56 17.27 4.57
CA ALA A 424 13.00 17.50 4.70
C ALA A 424 13.32 18.98 4.83
N ARG A 425 12.72 19.80 3.97
CA ARG A 425 12.88 21.25 4.01
C ARG A 425 12.40 21.85 5.34
N LEU A 426 11.20 21.47 5.81
CA LEU A 426 10.67 21.96 7.08
C LEU A 426 11.54 21.56 8.29
N VAL A 427 12.18 20.40 8.23
CA VAL A 427 13.13 19.96 9.25
C VAL A 427 14.42 20.76 9.18
N ASP A 428 15.00 20.94 7.99
CA ASP A 428 16.24 21.71 7.81
C ASP A 428 16.06 23.20 8.15
N GLU A 429 14.85 23.75 7.95
CA GLU A 429 14.44 25.11 8.37
C GLU A 429 14.13 25.20 9.88
N GLY A 430 14.11 24.09 10.61
CA GLY A 430 13.80 24.05 12.03
C GLY A 430 12.31 24.23 12.37
N HIS A 431 11.43 24.19 11.38
CA HIS A 431 9.98 24.33 11.58
C HIS A 431 9.30 23.04 11.98
N LEU A 432 9.90 21.90 11.70
CA LEU A 432 9.39 20.57 12.06
C LEU A 432 10.49 19.78 12.79
N ARG A 433 10.17 19.22 13.93
CA ARG A 433 11.07 18.33 14.66
C ARG A 433 10.48 16.93 14.78
N PRO A 434 11.29 15.87 14.61
CA PRO A 434 10.84 14.52 14.89
C PRO A 434 10.61 14.35 16.40
N VAL A 435 9.51 13.69 16.74
CA VAL A 435 9.24 13.28 18.11
C VAL A 435 9.56 11.80 18.23
N LEU A 436 10.79 11.52 18.62
CA LEU A 436 11.30 10.17 18.85
C LEU A 436 10.96 9.77 20.29
N ASP A 437 10.22 8.67 20.43
CA ASP A 437 9.84 8.14 21.74
C ASP A 437 10.94 7.25 22.31
N LYS A 438 10.99 5.98 21.87
CA LYS A 438 11.99 5.02 22.33
C LYS A 438 12.67 4.34 21.13
N VAL A 439 13.93 3.93 21.35
CA VAL A 439 14.71 3.15 20.37
C VAL A 439 14.94 1.76 20.92
N TYR A 440 14.62 0.75 20.11
CA TYR A 440 14.76 -0.67 20.43
C TYR A 440 15.71 -1.35 19.47
N LEU A 441 16.16 -2.54 19.83
CA LEU A 441 16.90 -3.45 18.94
C LEU A 441 15.94 -4.37 18.18
N PRO A 442 16.35 -4.97 17.05
CA PRO A 442 15.49 -5.84 16.25
C PRO A 442 14.96 -7.06 17.03
N GLN A 443 15.73 -7.57 17.98
CA GLN A 443 15.33 -8.68 18.85
C GLN A 443 14.16 -8.32 19.78
N GLU A 444 14.01 -7.04 20.08
CA GLU A 444 12.97 -6.50 20.96
C GLU A 444 11.75 -5.98 20.20
N PHE A 445 11.60 -6.34 18.91
CA PHE A 445 10.56 -5.77 18.03
C PHE A 445 9.14 -5.94 18.59
N GLU A 446 8.81 -7.09 19.17
CA GLU A 446 7.48 -7.31 19.73
C GLU A 446 7.20 -6.34 20.91
N THR A 447 8.20 -6.09 21.75
CA THR A 447 8.12 -5.10 22.83
C THR A 447 8.00 -3.68 22.25
N ALA A 448 8.77 -3.37 21.22
CA ALA A 448 8.70 -2.10 20.51
C ALA A 448 7.30 -1.86 19.90
N LEU A 449 6.72 -2.87 19.26
CA LEU A 449 5.39 -2.80 18.68
C LEU A 449 4.29 -2.72 19.74
N ALA A 450 4.44 -3.45 20.86
CA ALA A 450 3.53 -3.35 21.99
C ALA A 450 3.54 -1.93 22.56
N HIS A 451 4.72 -1.36 22.78
CA HIS A 451 4.89 0.01 23.26
C HIS A 451 4.33 1.04 22.27
N ALA A 452 4.68 0.97 20.97
CA ALA A 452 4.19 1.88 19.95
C ALA A 452 2.65 1.95 19.83
N CYS A 453 1.98 0.90 20.27
CA CYS A 453 0.52 0.84 20.28
C CYS A 453 -0.08 0.93 21.70
N SER A 454 0.71 1.31 22.71
CA SER A 454 0.25 1.56 24.07
C SER A 454 -0.17 3.01 24.24
N ASP A 455 -0.85 3.26 25.36
CA ASP A 455 -1.25 4.62 25.74
C ASP A 455 -0.08 5.45 26.25
N GLU A 456 1.06 4.81 26.54
CA GLU A 456 2.27 5.47 27.06
C GLU A 456 3.13 6.11 25.97
N ALA A 457 2.98 5.67 24.72
CA ALA A 457 3.82 6.13 23.62
C ALA A 457 3.53 7.60 23.25
N ILE A 458 4.59 8.41 23.16
CA ILE A 458 4.52 9.80 22.68
C ILE A 458 5.50 10.00 21.53
N GLY A 459 4.98 10.15 20.32
CA GLY A 459 5.77 10.23 19.10
C GLY A 459 5.88 8.89 18.39
N THR A 460 7.04 8.61 17.84
CA THR A 460 7.30 7.40 17.04
C THR A 460 8.34 6.51 17.70
N THR A 461 8.00 5.25 17.90
CA THR A 461 8.94 4.21 18.35
C THR A 461 9.79 3.75 17.17
N VAL A 462 11.08 3.61 17.36
CA VAL A 462 12.05 3.25 16.32
C VAL A 462 12.82 1.99 16.72
N VAL A 463 13.15 1.19 15.72
CA VAL A 463 14.02 0.02 15.86
C VAL A 463 15.26 0.26 15.02
N ARG A 464 16.44 0.10 15.62
CA ARG A 464 17.74 0.34 15.00
C ARG A 464 18.50 -0.95 14.75
N PHE A 465 18.96 -1.16 13.53
CA PHE A 465 19.93 -2.18 13.23
C PHE A 465 21.33 -1.74 13.72
N PRO A 466 22.05 -2.60 14.46
CA PRO A 466 23.39 -2.30 14.94
C PRO A 466 24.43 -2.24 13.83
#